data_11e86855faf5b29e02e70eaabc860e6b
#
_entry.id   11e86855faf5b29e02e70eaabc860e6b
#
_cell.length_a   1.000
_cell.length_b   1.000
_cell.length_c   1.000
_cell.angle_alpha   90.00
_cell.angle_beta   90.00
_cell.angle_gamma   90.00
#
_symmetry.space_group_name_H-M   'P 1'
#
loop_
_entity.id
_entity.type
_entity.pdbx_description
1 polymer ?
#
loop_
_entity_poly.entity_id
_entity_poly.type
_entity_poly.pdbx_seq_one_letter_code
_entity_poly.pdbx_strand_id
1 'polypeptide(L)'
;MVKSSALPGLLLIRGLGHSGSTILDLALGAHPSIVGLGEAVRVLEQPRLGEAHKGPHQLRGALRFERRCTCGALAGKCPVWGPMLTWLQDHEDRSLLEKVDHLITPFTSGSARWLVESFQADEQLLDARALGRPVRVIHLVRDVRSWVHSEARRGVERHGRGMS
;
A
#
# COMPACT_ATOMS: atom_id res chain seq x y z
N MET A 1 -0.60 -3.42 34.48
CA MET A 1 -0.75 -2.19 33.68
C MET A 1 -0.40 -2.55 32.25
N VAL A 2 -1.38 -2.74 31.38
CA VAL A 2 -1.17 -2.90 29.94
C VAL A 2 -0.72 -1.54 29.43
N LYS A 3 0.56 -1.42 28.99
CA LYS A 3 0.99 -0.23 28.27
C LYS A 3 0.11 -0.13 27.03
N SER A 4 -0.76 0.87 26.97
CA SER A 4 -1.41 1.26 25.73
C SER A 4 -0.30 1.57 24.74
N SER A 5 0.03 0.62 23.88
CA SER A 5 0.96 0.89 22.79
C SER A 5 0.27 1.85 21.85
N ALA A 6 0.72 3.09 21.84
CA ALA A 6 0.21 4.06 20.88
C ALA A 6 0.36 3.46 19.47
N LEU A 7 -0.67 3.61 18.64
CA LEU A 7 -0.63 3.16 17.25
C LEU A 7 0.57 3.78 16.51
N PRO A 8 1.25 3.05 15.63
CA PRO A 8 2.35 3.58 14.85
C PRO A 8 1.93 4.82 14.06
N GLY A 9 2.83 5.79 13.92
CA GLY A 9 2.63 6.94 13.05
C GLY A 9 2.54 6.54 11.58
N LEU A 10 1.99 7.40 10.74
CA LEU A 10 1.91 7.21 9.30
C LEU A 10 2.98 8.04 8.60
N LEU A 11 3.72 7.43 7.70
CA LEU A 11 4.71 8.05 6.82
C LEU A 11 4.27 7.85 5.37
N LEU A 12 3.75 8.90 4.76
CA LEU A 12 3.17 8.86 3.43
C LEU A 12 4.18 9.35 2.40
N ILE A 13 4.53 8.50 1.43
CA ILE A 13 5.40 8.88 0.32
C ILE A 13 4.54 9.42 -0.81
N ARG A 14 4.79 10.67 -1.19
CA ARG A 14 4.11 11.37 -2.26
C ARG A 14 5.08 11.72 -3.38
N GLY A 15 4.60 11.71 -4.61
CA GLY A 15 5.36 12.09 -5.79
C GLY A 15 4.67 11.62 -7.06
N LEU A 16 5.25 11.92 -8.21
CA LEU A 16 4.78 11.36 -9.46
C LEU A 16 5.00 9.84 -9.48
N GLY A 17 4.10 9.10 -10.10
CA GLY A 17 4.31 7.68 -10.37
C GLY A 17 5.69 7.45 -11.00
N HIS A 18 6.35 6.38 -10.60
CA HIS A 18 7.70 6.05 -11.10
C HIS A 18 8.82 7.01 -10.69
N SER A 19 8.63 7.76 -9.61
CA SER A 19 9.67 8.62 -9.01
C SER A 19 10.66 7.87 -8.10
N GLY A 20 10.47 6.58 -7.89
CA GLY A 20 11.28 5.78 -6.97
C GLY A 20 10.62 5.52 -5.62
N SER A 21 9.33 5.78 -5.47
CA SER A 21 8.57 5.55 -4.23
C SER A 21 8.69 4.12 -3.72
N THR A 22 8.62 3.13 -4.60
CA THR A 22 8.79 1.70 -4.23
C THR A 22 10.16 1.41 -3.62
N ILE A 23 11.24 1.98 -4.18
CA ILE A 23 12.60 1.78 -3.65
C ILE A 23 12.73 2.42 -2.27
N LEU A 24 12.17 3.62 -2.10
CA LEU A 24 12.18 4.32 -0.82
C LEU A 24 11.35 3.57 0.23
N ASP A 25 10.18 3.06 -0.12
CA ASP A 25 9.34 2.24 0.75
C ASP A 25 10.09 1.00 1.24
N LEU A 26 10.72 0.25 0.32
CA LEU A 26 11.52 -0.93 0.66
C LEU A 26 12.71 -0.57 1.56
N ALA A 27 13.41 0.52 1.28
CA ALA A 27 14.55 0.97 2.07
C ALA A 27 14.14 1.37 3.48
N LEU A 28 13.02 2.10 3.62
CA LEU A 28 12.47 2.48 4.92
C LEU A 28 11.94 1.25 5.68
N GLY A 29 11.24 0.35 5.00
CA GLY A 29 10.70 -0.88 5.57
C GLY A 29 11.77 -1.89 6.03
N ALA A 30 13.03 -1.72 5.60
CA ALA A 30 14.16 -2.50 6.12
C ALA A 30 14.56 -2.09 7.55
N HIS A 31 14.09 -0.95 8.05
CA HIS A 31 14.38 -0.50 9.42
C HIS A 31 13.48 -1.24 10.43
N PRO A 32 14.00 -1.75 11.57
CA PRO A 32 13.23 -2.59 12.50
C PRO A 32 12.04 -1.90 13.17
N SER A 33 11.99 -0.57 13.16
CA SER A 33 10.88 0.22 13.71
C SER A 33 9.91 0.74 12.65
N ILE A 34 10.03 0.29 11.39
CA ILE A 34 9.19 0.74 10.28
C ILE A 34 8.60 -0.47 9.59
N VAL A 35 7.30 -0.44 9.32
CA VAL A 35 6.61 -1.43 8.49
C VAL A 35 6.31 -0.78 7.14
N GLY A 36 6.93 -1.30 6.08
CA GLY A 36 6.62 -0.91 4.69
C GLY A 36 5.35 -1.61 4.23
N LEU A 37 4.34 -0.85 3.87
CA LEU A 37 3.07 -1.37 3.37
C LEU A 37 3.03 -1.42 1.84
N GLY A 38 3.99 -0.76 1.17
CA GLY A 38 3.98 -0.60 -0.27
C GLY A 38 2.79 0.24 -0.73
N GLU A 39 1.99 -0.30 -1.64
CA GLU A 39 0.73 0.28 -2.11
C GLU A 39 -0.47 -0.49 -1.54
N ALA A 40 -0.46 -0.82 -0.25
CA ALA A 40 -1.50 -1.64 0.39
C ALA A 40 -2.90 -1.02 0.25
N VAL A 41 -2.99 0.30 0.29
CA VAL A 41 -4.26 1.04 0.12
C VAL A 41 -5.00 0.61 -1.16
N ARG A 42 -4.28 0.32 -2.24
CA ARG A 42 -4.91 -0.18 -3.49
C ARG A 42 -5.67 -1.49 -3.31
N VAL A 43 -5.30 -2.29 -2.33
CA VAL A 43 -5.97 -3.55 -2.00
C VAL A 43 -7.10 -3.31 -0.99
N LEU A 44 -6.91 -2.37 -0.08
CA LEU A 44 -7.86 -2.07 1.01
C LEU A 44 -9.07 -1.29 0.53
N GLU A 45 -8.91 -0.40 -0.44
CA GLU A 45 -10.01 0.36 -1.01
C GLU A 45 -10.79 -0.44 -2.06
N GLN A 46 -12.09 -0.15 -2.14
CA GLN A 46 -12.88 -0.68 -3.24
C GLN A 46 -12.49 0.00 -4.56
N PRO A 47 -12.36 -0.77 -5.65
CA PRO A 47 -12.14 -0.17 -6.96
C PRO A 47 -13.31 0.74 -7.33
N ARG A 48 -13.01 1.89 -7.89
CA ARG A 48 -14.03 2.78 -8.44
C ARG A 48 -14.78 2.09 -9.59
N LEU A 49 -16.00 2.54 -9.84
CA LEU A 49 -16.79 2.02 -10.95
C LEU A 49 -15.97 2.13 -12.27
N GLY A 50 -15.82 1.03 -12.99
CA GLY A 50 -15.01 0.93 -14.21
C GLY A 50 -13.52 0.65 -14.00
N GLU A 51 -13.01 0.55 -12.78
CA GLU A 51 -11.61 0.24 -12.48
C GLU A 51 -11.36 -1.20 -12.01
N ALA A 52 -12.40 -1.97 -11.75
CA ALA A 52 -12.32 -3.32 -11.19
C ALA A 52 -11.41 -4.29 -11.97
N HIS A 53 -11.14 -4.02 -13.23
CA HIS A 53 -10.28 -4.83 -14.12
C HIS A 53 -8.86 -4.28 -14.26
N LYS A 54 -8.49 -3.18 -13.57
CA LYS A 54 -7.18 -2.54 -13.71
C LYS A 54 -6.25 -2.89 -12.54
N GLY A 55 -5.28 -3.75 -12.78
CA GLY A 55 -4.14 -3.98 -11.89
C GLY A 55 -4.49 -4.56 -10.50
N PRO A 56 -3.97 -4.00 -9.41
CA PRO A 56 -4.13 -4.52 -8.05
C PRO A 56 -5.57 -4.64 -7.56
N HIS A 57 -6.50 -3.85 -8.12
CA HIS A 57 -7.93 -3.97 -7.82
C HIS A 57 -8.49 -5.36 -8.13
N GLN A 58 -7.85 -6.12 -9.01
CA GLN A 58 -8.19 -7.54 -9.24
C GLN A 58 -8.01 -8.39 -8.00
N LEU A 59 -7.19 -7.96 -7.03
CA LEU A 59 -7.06 -8.66 -5.75
C LEU A 59 -8.35 -8.63 -4.92
N ARG A 60 -9.27 -7.73 -5.22
CA ARG A 60 -10.58 -7.63 -4.54
C ARG A 60 -11.70 -8.40 -5.26
N GLY A 61 -11.44 -8.87 -6.48
CA GLY A 61 -12.37 -9.73 -7.23
C GLY A 61 -12.27 -11.20 -6.82
N ALA A 62 -12.89 -12.07 -7.62
CA ALA A 62 -12.90 -13.52 -7.39
C ALA A 62 -11.50 -14.13 -7.27
N LEU A 63 -10.49 -13.54 -7.92
CA LEU A 63 -9.10 -14.02 -7.92
C LEU A 63 -8.25 -13.51 -6.76
N ARG A 64 -8.79 -12.69 -5.87
CA ARG A 64 -8.01 -12.06 -4.78
C ARG A 64 -7.29 -13.07 -3.87
N PHE A 65 -7.87 -14.21 -3.63
CA PHE A 65 -7.29 -15.27 -2.80
C PHE A 65 -6.25 -16.12 -3.54
N GLU A 66 -6.33 -16.19 -4.86
CA GLU A 66 -5.51 -17.05 -5.71
C GLU A 66 -4.24 -16.36 -6.22
N ARG A 67 -4.16 -15.04 -6.10
CA ARG A 67 -2.99 -14.29 -6.57
C ARG A 67 -1.77 -14.57 -5.68
N ARG A 68 -0.59 -14.67 -6.30
CA ARG A 68 0.67 -14.85 -5.54
C ARG A 68 1.05 -13.57 -4.81
N CYS A 69 1.28 -13.71 -3.52
CA CYS A 69 1.90 -12.69 -2.68
C CYS A 69 3.42 -12.64 -2.93
N THR A 70 4.05 -11.53 -2.60
CA THR A 70 5.52 -11.37 -2.62
C THR A 70 6.24 -12.37 -1.70
N CYS A 71 5.59 -12.92 -0.69
CA CYS A 71 6.11 -14.00 0.15
C CYS A 71 6.12 -15.38 -0.54
N GLY A 72 5.65 -15.46 -1.82
CA GLY A 72 5.58 -16.70 -2.60
C GLY A 72 4.30 -17.53 -2.42
N ALA A 73 3.55 -17.31 -1.33
CA ALA A 73 2.28 -18.00 -1.10
C ALA A 73 1.15 -17.42 -1.96
N LEU A 74 0.05 -18.16 -2.10
CA LEU A 74 -1.20 -17.58 -2.58
C LEU A 74 -1.70 -16.55 -1.56
N ALA A 75 -2.32 -15.47 -2.01
CA ALA A 75 -2.76 -14.37 -1.13
C ALA A 75 -3.68 -14.88 0.00
N GLY A 76 -4.62 -15.78 -0.30
CA GLY A 76 -5.49 -16.40 0.71
C GLY A 76 -4.75 -17.29 1.73
N LYS A 77 -3.52 -17.73 1.43
CA LYS A 77 -2.66 -18.52 2.33
C LYS A 77 -1.50 -17.68 2.91
N CYS A 78 -1.39 -16.42 2.51
CA CYS A 78 -0.40 -15.51 3.07
C CYS A 78 -0.75 -15.20 4.53
N PRO A 79 0.20 -15.29 5.49
CA PRO A 79 -0.09 -15.04 6.90
C PRO A 79 -0.55 -13.61 7.19
N VAL A 80 -0.26 -12.66 6.29
CA VAL A 80 -0.68 -11.26 6.38
C VAL A 80 -1.97 -11.03 5.60
N TRP A 81 -1.96 -11.35 4.30
CA TRP A 81 -3.08 -11.04 3.42
C TRP A 81 -4.26 -11.99 3.56
N GLY A 82 -4.04 -13.26 3.91
CA GLY A 82 -5.15 -14.22 4.04
C GLY A 82 -6.20 -13.78 5.05
N PRO A 83 -5.83 -13.54 6.33
CA PRO A 83 -6.75 -13.03 7.33
C PRO A 83 -7.36 -11.68 6.93
N MET A 84 -6.57 -10.77 6.37
CA MET A 84 -7.03 -9.45 5.92
C MET A 84 -8.09 -9.54 4.82
N LEU A 85 -7.86 -10.36 3.80
CA LEU A 85 -8.80 -10.53 2.69
C LEU A 85 -10.12 -11.18 3.15
N THR A 86 -10.04 -12.09 4.12
CA THR A 86 -11.24 -12.68 4.74
C THR A 86 -12.01 -11.62 5.52
N TRP A 87 -11.32 -10.86 6.35
CA TRP A 87 -11.94 -9.80 7.15
C TRP A 87 -12.61 -8.72 6.25
N LEU A 88 -11.98 -8.34 5.15
CA LEU A 88 -12.52 -7.35 4.20
C LEU A 88 -13.87 -7.78 3.59
N GLN A 89 -14.19 -9.08 3.53
CA GLN A 89 -15.47 -9.53 2.96
C GLN A 89 -16.67 -8.95 3.71
N ASP A 90 -16.52 -8.82 5.04
CA ASP A 90 -17.60 -8.38 5.92
C ASP A 90 -17.42 -6.94 6.43
N HIS A 91 -16.31 -6.26 6.04
CA HIS A 91 -15.93 -4.95 6.58
C HIS A 91 -15.52 -3.95 5.47
N GLU A 92 -16.13 -4.06 4.30
CA GLU A 92 -15.86 -3.14 3.20
C GLU A 92 -16.31 -1.70 3.46
N ASP A 93 -17.26 -1.50 4.34
CA ASP A 93 -17.80 -0.21 4.77
C ASP A 93 -16.88 0.54 5.74
N ARG A 94 -15.87 -0.13 6.30
CA ARG A 94 -14.93 0.49 7.23
C ARG A 94 -14.07 1.55 6.55
N SER A 95 -13.69 2.56 7.33
CA SER A 95 -12.76 3.60 6.86
C SER A 95 -11.42 2.99 6.45
N LEU A 96 -10.71 3.67 5.54
CA LEU A 96 -9.38 3.22 5.12
C LEU A 96 -8.42 3.10 6.31
N LEU A 97 -8.51 4.02 7.28
CA LEU A 97 -7.67 4.00 8.48
C LEU A 97 -7.93 2.75 9.32
N GLU A 98 -9.20 2.38 9.54
CA GLU A 98 -9.55 1.14 10.26
C GLU A 98 -9.03 -0.11 9.51
N LYS A 99 -9.11 -0.13 8.19
CA LYS A 99 -8.58 -1.21 7.36
C LYS A 99 -7.05 -1.32 7.47
N VAL A 100 -6.35 -0.18 7.45
CA VAL A 100 -4.89 -0.14 7.67
C VAL A 100 -4.56 -0.64 9.08
N ASP A 101 -5.26 -0.19 10.10
CA ASP A 101 -5.01 -0.60 11.48
C ASP A 101 -5.26 -2.10 11.68
N HIS A 102 -6.28 -2.65 11.02
CA HIS A 102 -6.51 -4.09 11.03
C HIS A 102 -5.37 -4.87 10.33
N LEU A 103 -4.93 -4.41 9.16
CA LEU A 103 -3.83 -5.03 8.42
C LEU A 103 -2.54 -5.11 9.23
N ILE A 104 -2.26 -4.09 10.03
CA ILE A 104 -1.00 -4.01 10.79
C ILE A 104 -1.06 -4.67 12.16
N THR A 105 -2.23 -5.07 12.64
CA THR A 105 -2.40 -5.68 13.97
C THR A 105 -1.36 -6.76 14.28
N PRO A 106 -1.00 -7.68 13.36
CA PRO A 106 0.04 -8.68 13.60
C PRO A 106 1.44 -8.10 13.85
N PHE A 107 1.70 -6.87 13.42
CA PHE A 107 3.00 -6.20 13.53
C PHE A 107 3.07 -5.23 14.71
N THR A 108 1.95 -4.89 15.35
CA THR A 108 1.90 -3.88 16.43
C THR A 108 2.34 -4.40 17.79
N SER A 109 2.46 -5.71 17.97
CA SER A 109 3.03 -6.32 19.18
C SER A 109 4.55 -6.10 19.33
N GLY A 110 5.18 -5.50 18.34
CA GLY A 110 6.62 -5.31 18.24
C GLY A 110 7.05 -3.85 18.40
N SER A 111 8.20 -3.55 17.80
CA SER A 111 8.88 -2.26 17.85
C SER A 111 8.43 -1.26 16.77
N ALA A 112 7.40 -1.56 16.01
CA ALA A 112 6.92 -0.71 14.92
C ALA A 112 6.48 0.67 15.46
N ARG A 113 7.15 1.72 15.00
CA ARG A 113 6.85 3.12 15.34
C ARG A 113 6.22 3.87 14.17
N TRP A 114 6.45 3.41 12.94
CA TRP A 114 5.97 4.03 11.72
C TRP A 114 5.47 2.97 10.74
N LEU A 115 4.45 3.35 9.98
CA LEU A 115 3.96 2.64 8.80
C LEU A 115 4.24 3.51 7.59
N VAL A 116 4.82 2.92 6.56
CA VAL A 116 5.09 3.61 5.29
C VAL A 116 4.08 3.15 4.26
N GLU A 117 3.43 4.10 3.62
CA GLU A 117 2.49 3.89 2.50
C GLU A 117 2.94 4.74 1.31
N SER A 118 2.94 4.15 0.12
CA SER A 118 3.46 4.80 -1.09
C SER A 118 2.43 4.95 -2.22
N PHE A 119 1.17 4.63 -1.97
CA PHE A 119 0.09 4.85 -2.92
C PHE A 119 -0.34 6.31 -2.96
N GLN A 120 -0.58 6.85 -4.17
CA GLN A 120 -0.80 8.28 -4.35
C GLN A 120 -2.23 8.77 -4.05
N ALA A 121 -3.19 7.85 -3.89
CA ALA A 121 -4.61 8.15 -3.64
C ALA A 121 -5.04 7.66 -2.25
N ASP A 122 -4.32 8.08 -1.22
CA ASP A 122 -4.53 7.68 0.18
C ASP A 122 -4.78 8.90 1.09
N GLU A 123 -5.35 9.98 0.53
CA GLU A 123 -5.61 11.23 1.24
C GLU A 123 -6.41 11.02 2.53
N GLN A 124 -7.29 10.02 2.57
CA GLN A 124 -8.05 9.64 3.75
C GLN A 124 -7.16 9.28 4.96
N LEU A 125 -5.91 8.83 4.72
CA LEU A 125 -4.97 8.55 5.81
C LEU A 125 -4.48 9.83 6.52
N LEU A 126 -4.65 11.00 5.91
CA LEU A 126 -4.33 12.28 6.55
C LEU A 126 -5.28 12.57 7.72
N ASP A 127 -6.48 12.01 7.71
CA ASP A 127 -7.49 12.17 8.78
C ASP A 127 -6.99 11.58 10.11
N ALA A 128 -6.03 10.64 10.07
CA ALA A 128 -5.39 10.12 11.26
C ALA A 128 -4.76 11.21 12.13
N ARG A 129 -4.34 12.34 11.52
CA ARG A 129 -3.81 13.50 12.25
C ARG A 129 -4.86 14.16 13.13
N ALA A 130 -6.10 14.25 12.68
CA ALA A 130 -7.21 14.79 13.47
C ALA A 130 -7.52 13.90 14.70
N LEU A 131 -7.18 12.61 14.63
CA LEU A 131 -7.28 11.65 15.72
C LEU A 131 -6.03 11.61 16.62
N GLY A 132 -5.12 12.59 16.50
CA GLY A 132 -3.91 12.67 17.31
C GLY A 132 -2.79 11.71 16.91
N ARG A 133 -2.92 11.01 15.79
CA ARG A 133 -1.89 10.10 15.29
C ARG A 133 -0.80 10.89 14.54
N PRO A 134 0.49 10.62 14.78
CA PRO A 134 1.56 11.27 14.03
C PRO A 134 1.48 10.93 12.55
N VAL A 135 1.41 11.94 11.69
CA VAL A 135 1.45 11.81 10.23
C VAL A 135 2.60 12.65 9.69
N ARG A 136 3.44 12.06 8.86
CA ARG A 136 4.53 12.70 8.12
C ARG A 136 4.38 12.41 6.63
N VAL A 137 4.79 13.36 5.81
CA VAL A 137 4.79 13.23 4.35
C VAL A 137 6.21 13.40 3.84
N ILE A 138 6.67 12.47 3.01
CA ILE A 138 7.88 12.61 2.21
C ILE A 138 7.44 12.92 0.78
N HIS A 139 7.78 14.11 0.30
CA HIS A 139 7.54 14.47 -1.09
C HIS A 139 8.77 14.09 -1.92
N LEU A 140 8.61 13.07 -2.77
CA LEU A 140 9.66 12.57 -3.63
C LEU A 140 9.61 13.28 -4.99
N VAL A 141 10.65 14.05 -5.28
CA VAL A 141 10.79 14.78 -6.53
C VAL A 141 11.83 14.09 -7.40
N ARG A 142 11.49 13.86 -8.66
CA ARG A 142 12.40 13.35 -9.67
C ARG A 142 12.63 14.38 -10.78
N ASP A 143 13.83 14.43 -11.33
CA ASP A 143 14.11 15.26 -12.52
C ASP A 143 13.15 14.91 -13.65
N VAL A 144 12.46 15.93 -14.18
CA VAL A 144 11.39 15.74 -15.16
C VAL A 144 11.89 15.07 -16.46
N ARG A 145 13.12 15.37 -16.89
CA ARG A 145 13.70 14.77 -18.12
C ARG A 145 13.91 13.27 -17.94
N SER A 146 14.42 12.86 -16.78
CA SER A 146 14.59 11.45 -16.42
C SER A 146 13.25 10.74 -16.29
N TRP A 147 12.23 11.44 -15.79
CA TRP A 147 10.87 10.91 -15.66
C TRP A 147 10.24 10.70 -17.06
N VAL A 148 10.27 11.71 -17.93
CA VAL A 148 9.74 11.64 -19.30
C VAL A 148 10.43 10.52 -20.09
N HIS A 149 11.76 10.40 -19.99
CA HIS A 149 12.51 9.32 -20.65
C HIS A 149 12.04 7.94 -20.17
N SER A 150 11.84 7.77 -18.86
CA SER A 150 11.35 6.52 -18.27
C SER A 150 9.94 6.16 -18.78
N GLU A 151 9.04 7.14 -18.87
CA GLU A 151 7.68 6.93 -19.37
C GLU A 151 7.65 6.61 -20.86
N ALA A 152 8.44 7.31 -21.67
CA ALA A 152 8.56 7.05 -23.10
C ALA A 152 9.01 5.60 -23.37
N ARG A 153 10.04 5.13 -22.66
CA ARG A 153 10.51 3.72 -22.80
C ARG A 153 9.41 2.71 -22.45
N ARG A 154 8.64 2.94 -21.41
CA ARG A 154 7.51 2.06 -21.01
C ARG A 154 6.40 2.07 -22.04
N GLY A 155 6.09 3.22 -22.64
CA GLY A 155 5.13 3.35 -23.71
C GLY A 155 5.51 2.43 -24.89
N VAL A 156 6.76 2.46 -25.30
CA VAL A 156 7.28 1.60 -26.36
C VAL A 156 7.21 0.12 -25.98
N GLU A 157 7.61 -0.26 -24.78
CA GLU A 157 7.57 -1.66 -24.30
C GLU A 157 6.14 -2.21 -24.21
N ARG A 158 5.17 -1.37 -23.83
CA ARG A 158 3.75 -1.78 -23.77
C ARG A 158 3.13 -1.96 -25.15
N HIS A 159 3.45 -1.10 -26.11
CA HIS A 159 2.91 -1.17 -27.46
C HIS A 159 3.63 -2.21 -28.32
N GLY A 160 4.93 -2.44 -28.09
CA GLY A 160 5.70 -3.47 -28.79
C GLY A 160 5.30 -4.91 -28.46
N ARG A 161 4.71 -5.17 -27.28
CA ARG A 161 4.20 -6.51 -26.90
C ARG A 161 2.82 -6.85 -27.47
N GLY A 162 2.14 -5.89 -28.07
CA GLY A 162 0.82 -6.10 -28.68
C GLY A 162 0.88 -6.41 -30.19
N MET A 163 2.06 -6.53 -30.78
CA MET A 163 2.26 -6.75 -32.22
C MET A 163 3.01 -8.06 -32.54
N SER A 164 2.98 -9.04 -31.64
CA SER A 164 3.51 -10.38 -31.91
C SER A 164 2.46 -11.44 -31.66
#